data_e8bd513e91f958cd7265cd0b4b2f2889
#
_entry.id   e8bd513e91f958cd7265cd0b4b2f2889
#
_cell.length_a   1.000
_cell.length_b   1.000
_cell.length_c   1.000
_cell.angle_alpha   90.00
_cell.angle_beta   90.00
_cell.angle_gamma   90.00
#
_symmetry.space_group_name_H-M   'P 1'
#
loop_
_entity.id
_entity.type
_entity.pdbx_description
1 polymer ?
#
loop_
_entity_poly.entity_id
_entity_poly.type
_entity_poly.pdbx_seq_one_letter_code
_entity_poly.pdbx_strand_id
1 'polypeptide(L)'
;MCPASAERVSELLFNWGHGDQSAREELIPLVYVELRRIARRYLWKERPDHTLQSGALVHEAYLHLLHEEPPQWQNRAHFFGFAAQLMRHILVDHARGRLAAKRGAGAPRLALDPEIALPQKREVDLVALDDALTKLATLDPQQSRLIELRFFGGLSI
;
A
#
# COMPACT_ATOMS: atom_id res chain seq x y z
N MET A 1 -18.07 3.96 1.66
CA MET A 1 -17.87 4.95 2.75
C MET A 1 -19.03 5.93 2.73
N CYS A 2 -19.63 6.19 3.88
CA CYS A 2 -20.71 7.18 4.03
C CYS A 2 -20.17 8.61 3.79
N PRO A 3 -20.96 9.55 3.20
CA PRO A 3 -20.50 10.94 2.97
C PRO A 3 -19.94 11.63 4.23
N ALA A 4 -20.62 11.50 5.35
CA ALA A 4 -20.18 12.08 6.63
C ALA A 4 -18.82 11.51 7.10
N SER A 5 -18.57 10.22 6.86
CA SER A 5 -17.25 9.62 7.17
C SER A 5 -16.17 10.07 6.20
N ALA A 6 -16.52 10.36 4.96
CA ALA A 6 -15.59 10.89 3.96
C ALA A 6 -15.13 12.31 4.32
N GLU A 7 -16.02 13.16 4.78
CA GLU A 7 -15.70 14.51 5.26
C GLU A 7 -14.80 14.45 6.50
N ARG A 8 -15.13 13.58 7.45
CA ARG A 8 -14.31 13.37 8.65
C ARG A 8 -12.90 12.89 8.31
N VAL A 9 -12.78 11.96 7.38
CA VAL A 9 -11.47 11.48 6.89
C VAL A 9 -10.67 12.64 6.30
N SER A 10 -11.28 13.48 5.48
CA SER A 10 -10.59 14.63 4.87
C SER A 10 -10.12 15.64 5.92
N GLU A 11 -10.93 15.92 6.92
CA GLU A 11 -10.57 16.79 8.05
C GLU A 11 -9.40 16.23 8.85
N LEU A 12 -9.44 14.94 9.18
CA LEU A 12 -8.37 14.28 9.94
C LEU A 12 -7.07 14.22 9.15
N LEU A 13 -7.13 14.00 7.84
CA LEU A 13 -5.95 14.06 6.96
C LEU A 13 -5.32 15.45 6.95
N PHE A 14 -6.15 16.49 6.88
CA PHE A 14 -5.66 17.86 6.94
C PHE A 14 -4.96 18.14 8.27
N ASN A 15 -5.59 17.80 9.38
CA ASN A 15 -5.02 18.03 10.71
C ASN A 15 -3.73 17.24 10.94
N TRP A 16 -3.69 15.99 10.51
CA TRP A 16 -2.46 15.18 10.59
C TRP A 16 -1.32 15.78 9.76
N GLY A 17 -1.61 16.23 8.54
CA GLY A 17 -0.62 16.92 7.69
C GLY A 17 -0.05 18.20 8.31
N HIS A 18 -0.74 18.78 9.28
CA HIS A 18 -0.32 19.97 10.04
C HIS A 18 0.25 19.63 11.43
N GLY A 19 0.55 18.35 11.68
CA GLY A 19 1.26 17.92 12.88
C GLY A 19 0.39 17.40 14.02
N ASP A 20 -0.93 17.30 13.84
CA ASP A 20 -1.84 16.74 14.86
C ASP A 20 -1.74 15.21 14.89
N GLN A 21 -1.02 14.69 15.87
CA GLN A 21 -0.84 13.25 16.05
C GLN A 21 -2.13 12.54 16.47
N SER A 22 -3.02 13.21 17.19
CA SER A 22 -4.30 12.63 17.60
C SER A 22 -5.24 12.42 16.41
N ALA A 23 -5.15 13.28 15.40
CA ALA A 23 -5.90 13.12 14.15
C ALA A 23 -5.53 11.82 13.42
N ARG A 24 -4.24 11.44 13.43
CA ARG A 24 -3.79 10.17 12.87
C ARG A 24 -4.41 8.97 13.60
N GLU A 25 -4.41 8.99 14.93
CA GLU A 25 -4.96 7.90 15.74
C GLU A 25 -6.47 7.72 15.50
N GLU A 26 -7.18 8.82 15.32
CA GLU A 26 -8.61 8.80 14.97
C GLU A 26 -8.86 8.33 13.52
N LEU A 27 -7.96 8.67 12.62
CA LEU A 27 -8.07 8.37 11.19
C LEU A 27 -7.97 6.87 10.90
N ILE A 28 -7.02 6.18 11.51
CA ILE A 28 -6.70 4.79 11.16
C ILE A 28 -7.91 3.85 11.27
N PRO A 29 -8.72 3.84 12.33
CA PRO A 29 -9.92 3.01 12.40
C PRO A 29 -10.92 3.30 11.27
N LEU A 30 -11.04 4.56 10.85
CA LEU A 30 -11.97 4.98 9.81
C LEU A 30 -11.56 4.50 8.41
N VAL A 31 -10.26 4.44 8.14
CA VAL A 31 -9.73 4.05 6.83
C VAL A 31 -9.30 2.60 6.75
N TYR A 32 -9.29 1.88 7.86
CA TYR A 32 -8.78 0.51 7.95
C TYR A 32 -9.44 -0.45 6.95
N VAL A 33 -10.76 -0.38 6.81
CA VAL A 33 -11.51 -1.24 5.88
C VAL A 33 -11.07 -0.99 4.44
N GLU A 34 -10.89 0.27 4.06
CA GLU A 34 -10.42 0.65 2.71
C GLU A 34 -8.96 0.24 2.49
N LEU A 35 -8.10 0.41 3.49
CA LEU A 35 -6.72 -0.03 3.43
C LEU A 35 -6.62 -1.56 3.26
N ARG A 36 -7.44 -2.32 3.96
CA ARG A 36 -7.51 -3.77 3.77
C ARG A 36 -8.00 -4.15 2.38
N ARG A 37 -8.93 -3.40 1.82
CA ARG A 37 -9.42 -3.62 0.46
C ARG A 37 -8.30 -3.42 -0.56
N ILE A 38 -7.49 -2.38 -0.40
CA ILE A 38 -6.30 -2.14 -1.24
C ILE A 38 -5.31 -3.29 -1.10
N ALA A 39 -4.99 -3.69 0.13
CA ALA A 39 -4.08 -4.79 0.40
C ALA A 39 -4.55 -6.10 -0.28
N ARG A 40 -5.83 -6.41 -0.21
CA ARG A 40 -6.41 -7.59 -0.86
C ARG A 40 -6.28 -7.58 -2.37
N ARG A 41 -6.33 -6.41 -3.01
CA ARG A 41 -6.12 -6.30 -4.46
C ARG A 41 -4.71 -6.68 -4.87
N TYR A 42 -3.70 -6.28 -4.10
CA TYR A 42 -2.32 -6.71 -4.33
C TYR A 42 -2.10 -8.19 -4.02
N LEU A 43 -2.76 -8.70 -2.99
CA LEU A 43 -2.71 -10.10 -2.57
C LEU A 43 -3.72 -10.99 -3.35
N TRP A 44 -4.12 -10.56 -4.47
CA TRP A 44 -5.14 -11.11 -5.37
C TRP A 44 -5.27 -12.64 -5.32
N LYS A 45 -6.51 -13.16 -5.34
CA LYS A 45 -6.87 -14.59 -5.15
C LYS A 45 -6.48 -15.16 -3.78
N GLU A 46 -6.32 -14.31 -2.81
CA GLU A 46 -6.25 -14.76 -1.43
C GLU A 46 -7.50 -15.59 -1.09
N ARG A 47 -7.30 -16.72 -0.47
CA ARG A 47 -8.43 -17.52 0.04
C ARG A 47 -9.13 -16.73 1.15
N PRO A 48 -10.48 -16.90 1.32
CA PRO A 48 -11.23 -16.16 2.36
C PRO A 48 -10.69 -16.34 3.78
N ASP A 49 -9.98 -17.43 4.05
CA ASP A 49 -9.35 -17.77 5.32
C ASP A 49 -7.99 -17.09 5.56
N HIS A 50 -7.43 -16.39 4.56
CA HIS A 50 -6.17 -15.65 4.67
C HIS A 50 -6.35 -14.16 4.94
N THR A 51 -7.30 -13.81 5.79
CA THR A 51 -7.52 -12.41 6.21
C THR A 51 -6.32 -11.80 6.93
N LEU A 52 -5.47 -12.64 7.52
CA LEU A 52 -4.24 -12.22 8.21
C LEU A 52 -3.23 -11.55 7.28
N GLN A 53 -3.11 -12.01 6.02
CA GLN A 53 -2.13 -11.44 5.07
C GLN A 53 -2.44 -9.98 4.73
N SER A 54 -3.70 -9.64 4.47
CA SER A 54 -4.10 -8.26 4.21
C SER A 54 -3.92 -7.37 5.44
N GLY A 55 -4.24 -7.88 6.63
CA GLY A 55 -4.02 -7.18 7.89
C GLY A 55 -2.53 -6.94 8.17
N ALA A 56 -1.69 -7.93 7.92
CA ALA A 56 -0.24 -7.80 8.08
C ALA A 56 0.34 -6.75 7.13
N LEU A 57 -0.10 -6.71 5.88
CA LEU A 57 0.33 -5.71 4.91
C LEU A 57 -0.10 -4.29 5.31
N VAL A 58 -1.33 -4.12 5.78
CA VAL A 58 -1.81 -2.84 6.31
C VAL A 58 -0.98 -2.41 7.51
N HIS A 59 -0.66 -3.34 8.41
CA HIS A 59 0.16 -3.05 9.59
C HIS A 59 1.59 -2.59 9.21
N GLU A 60 2.24 -3.27 8.27
CA GLU A 60 3.55 -2.87 7.76
C GLU A 60 3.51 -1.49 7.11
N ALA A 61 2.51 -1.22 6.28
CA ALA A 61 2.32 0.10 5.69
C ALA A 61 2.12 1.18 6.77
N TYR A 62 1.35 0.88 7.80
CA TYR A 62 1.14 1.78 8.92
C TYR A 62 2.45 2.09 9.66
N LEU A 63 3.28 1.08 9.93
CA LEU A 63 4.59 1.28 10.56
C LEU A 63 5.49 2.18 9.71
N HIS A 64 5.48 2.03 8.40
CA HIS A 64 6.21 2.94 7.50
C HIS A 64 5.69 4.38 7.61
N LEU A 65 4.37 4.56 7.64
CA LEU A 65 3.76 5.88 7.81
C LEU A 65 4.12 6.55 9.14
N LEU A 66 4.38 5.76 10.19
CA LEU A 66 4.79 6.29 11.50
C LEU A 66 6.21 6.86 11.50
N HIS A 67 7.09 6.32 10.67
CA HIS A 67 8.51 6.69 10.64
C HIS A 67 8.83 7.79 9.64
N GLU A 68 7.90 8.12 8.76
CA GLU A 68 8.07 9.19 7.79
C GLU A 68 7.31 10.45 8.24
N GLU A 69 7.85 11.61 7.88
CA GLU A 69 7.10 12.85 8.03
C GLU A 69 5.86 12.76 7.11
N PRO A 70 4.65 13.01 7.65
CA PRO A 70 3.45 12.91 6.84
C PRO A 70 3.50 13.94 5.72
N PRO A 71 3.32 13.53 4.45
CA PRO A 71 3.14 14.49 3.38
C PRO A 71 1.87 15.29 3.65
N GLN A 72 1.81 16.52 3.14
CA GLN A 72 0.57 17.28 3.20
C GLN A 72 -0.46 16.61 2.28
N TRP A 73 -1.45 15.99 2.89
CA TRP A 73 -2.50 15.31 2.17
C TRP A 73 -3.41 16.33 1.48
N GLN A 74 -3.46 16.30 0.16
CA GLN A 74 -4.32 17.21 -0.61
C GLN A 74 -5.79 16.80 -0.52
N ASN A 75 -6.04 15.49 -0.48
CA ASN A 75 -7.38 14.93 -0.39
C ASN A 75 -7.30 13.44 -0.04
N ARG A 76 -8.48 12.83 0.11
CA ARG A 76 -8.61 11.40 0.41
C ARG A 76 -8.01 10.51 -0.69
N ALA A 77 -8.19 10.86 -1.96
CA ALA A 77 -7.61 10.13 -3.08
C ALA A 77 -6.09 10.13 -3.04
N HIS A 78 -5.48 11.25 -2.66
CA HIS A 78 -4.03 11.35 -2.48
C HIS A 78 -3.54 10.38 -1.39
N PHE A 79 -4.22 10.32 -0.26
CA PHE A 79 -3.89 9.40 0.83
C PHE A 79 -3.98 7.93 0.41
N PHE A 80 -5.09 7.51 -0.18
CA PHE A 80 -5.26 6.11 -0.59
C PHE A 80 -4.33 5.73 -1.75
N GLY A 81 -4.03 6.66 -2.65
CA GLY A 81 -3.04 6.44 -3.70
C GLY A 81 -1.64 6.25 -3.13
N PHE A 82 -1.27 7.03 -2.14
CA PHE A 82 0.00 6.87 -1.43
C PHE A 82 0.06 5.53 -0.69
N ALA A 83 -1.00 5.17 0.01
CA ALA A 83 -1.08 3.88 0.71
C ALA A 83 -0.96 2.69 -0.25
N ALA A 84 -1.62 2.75 -1.41
CA ALA A 84 -1.51 1.73 -2.45
C ALA A 84 -0.09 1.60 -2.98
N GLN A 85 0.56 2.70 -3.27
CA GLN A 85 1.95 2.74 -3.72
C GLN A 85 2.90 2.18 -2.66
N LEU A 86 2.71 2.56 -1.41
CA LEU A 86 3.51 2.06 -0.29
C LEU A 86 3.38 0.54 -0.12
N MET A 87 2.16 0.02 -0.17
CA MET A 87 1.91 -1.43 -0.10
C MET A 87 2.56 -2.17 -1.26
N ARG A 88 2.50 -1.62 -2.48
CA ARG A 88 3.20 -2.16 -3.64
C ARG A 88 4.71 -2.22 -3.40
N HIS A 89 5.30 -1.14 -2.93
CA HIS A 89 6.74 -1.08 -2.66
C HIS A 89 7.16 -2.11 -1.60
N ILE A 90 6.39 -2.26 -0.53
CA ILE A 90 6.66 -3.26 0.52
C ILE A 90 6.68 -4.67 -0.09
N LEU A 91 5.66 -5.02 -0.86
CA LEU A 91 5.56 -6.34 -1.49
C LEU A 91 6.65 -6.58 -2.54
N VAL A 92 7.00 -5.57 -3.32
CA VAL A 92 8.04 -5.65 -4.35
C VAL A 92 9.41 -5.82 -3.73
N ASP A 93 9.75 -5.06 -2.71
CA ASP A 93 11.01 -5.18 -2.00
C ASP A 93 11.15 -6.58 -1.40
N HIS A 94 10.08 -7.11 -0.83
CA HIS A 94 10.02 -8.46 -0.33
C HIS A 94 10.21 -9.51 -1.43
N ALA A 95 9.49 -9.35 -2.55
CA ALA A 95 9.59 -10.25 -3.70
C ALA A 95 10.99 -10.26 -4.32
N ARG A 96 11.57 -9.09 -4.55
CA ARG A 96 12.95 -8.95 -5.04
C ARG A 96 13.91 -9.63 -4.09
N GLY A 97 13.67 -9.47 -2.81
CA GLY A 97 14.39 -10.09 -1.75
C GLY A 97 14.40 -11.62 -1.83
N ARG A 98 13.26 -12.21 -1.91
CA ARG A 98 13.11 -13.67 -2.00
C ARG A 98 13.65 -14.24 -3.31
N LEU A 99 13.40 -13.58 -4.43
CA LEU A 99 13.91 -14.01 -5.74
C LEU A 99 15.42 -14.00 -5.80
N ALA A 100 16.10 -13.01 -5.21
CA ALA A 100 17.54 -12.97 -5.17
C ALA A 100 18.13 -14.00 -4.19
N ALA A 101 17.46 -14.29 -3.06
CA ALA A 101 17.87 -15.38 -2.16
C ALA A 101 17.84 -16.74 -2.85
N LYS A 102 16.84 -17.00 -3.69
CA LYS A 102 16.74 -18.22 -4.51
C LYS A 102 17.88 -18.34 -5.54
N ARG A 103 18.49 -17.23 -5.97
CA ARG A 103 19.63 -17.20 -6.87
C ARG A 103 20.98 -17.31 -6.16
N GLY A 104 20.99 -17.59 -4.86
CA GLY A 104 22.22 -17.77 -4.08
C GLY A 104 22.93 -16.50 -3.67
N ALA A 105 22.29 -15.35 -3.78
CA ALA A 105 22.82 -14.06 -3.31
C ALA A 105 22.68 -13.95 -1.78
N GLY A 106 23.47 -14.66 -1.02
CA GLY A 106 23.40 -14.93 0.41
C GLY A 106 23.39 -13.75 1.40
N ALA A 107 22.71 -12.66 1.12
CA ALA A 107 22.48 -11.60 2.10
C ALA A 107 21.39 -12.02 3.09
N PRO A 108 21.65 -11.97 4.41
CA PRO A 108 20.61 -12.17 5.40
C PRO A 108 19.57 -11.06 5.22
N ARG A 109 18.32 -11.46 5.05
CA ARG A 109 17.23 -10.52 4.87
C ARG A 109 16.40 -10.48 6.10
N LEU A 110 16.00 -9.26 6.44
CA LEU A 110 14.85 -9.07 7.30
C LEU A 110 13.72 -9.92 6.71
N ALA A 111 13.47 -11.05 7.35
CA ALA A 111 12.35 -11.88 7.01
C ALA A 111 11.11 -11.01 7.20
N LEU A 112 10.47 -10.63 6.11
CA LEU A 112 9.10 -10.19 6.20
C LEU A 112 8.32 -11.32 6.86
N ASP A 113 7.35 -10.92 7.64
CA ASP A 113 6.41 -11.83 8.25
C ASP A 113 6.00 -12.90 7.21
N PRO A 114 6.18 -14.20 7.49
CA PRO A 114 5.75 -15.28 6.59
C PRO A 114 4.30 -15.13 6.14
N GLU A 115 3.49 -14.39 6.90
CA GLU A 115 2.10 -14.09 6.59
C GLU A 115 1.93 -13.21 5.34
N ILE A 116 2.96 -12.49 4.89
CA ILE A 116 2.93 -11.67 3.67
C ILE A 116 3.51 -12.43 2.46
N ALA A 117 3.96 -13.65 2.65
CA ALA A 117 4.60 -14.41 1.59
C ALA A 117 3.64 -14.73 0.44
N LEU A 118 4.01 -14.30 -0.77
CA LEU A 118 3.30 -14.62 -2.00
C LEU A 118 3.88 -15.87 -2.68
N PRO A 119 3.06 -16.61 -3.47
CA PRO A 119 3.60 -17.63 -4.36
C PRO A 119 4.64 -17.03 -5.33
N GLN A 120 5.67 -17.78 -5.69
CA GLN A 120 6.78 -17.29 -6.52
C GLN A 120 6.31 -16.64 -7.84
N LYS A 121 5.32 -17.23 -8.50
CA LYS A 121 4.75 -16.65 -9.73
C LYS A 121 4.22 -15.24 -9.50
N ARG A 122 3.55 -15.03 -8.38
CA ARG A 122 3.00 -13.72 -8.00
C ARG A 122 4.09 -12.71 -7.68
N GLU A 123 5.17 -13.15 -7.07
CA GLU A 123 6.33 -12.29 -6.81
C GLU A 123 6.96 -11.79 -8.10
N VAL A 124 7.11 -12.66 -9.09
CA VAL A 124 7.63 -12.30 -10.42
C VAL A 124 6.68 -11.32 -11.12
N ASP A 125 5.39 -11.61 -11.12
CA ASP A 125 4.37 -10.75 -11.74
C ASP A 125 4.32 -9.37 -11.08
N LEU A 126 4.46 -9.31 -9.76
CA LEU A 126 4.44 -8.05 -9.01
C LEU A 126 5.68 -7.21 -9.29
N VAL A 127 6.85 -7.82 -9.40
CA VAL A 127 8.10 -7.13 -9.78
C VAL A 127 7.97 -6.58 -11.21
N ALA A 128 7.44 -7.37 -12.13
CA ALA A 128 7.21 -6.93 -13.51
C ALA A 128 6.22 -5.76 -13.58
N LEU A 129 5.15 -5.79 -12.78
CA LEU A 129 4.20 -4.69 -12.66
C LEU A 129 4.88 -3.42 -12.14
N ASP A 130 5.69 -3.53 -11.11
CA ASP A 130 6.43 -2.41 -10.54
C ASP A 130 7.38 -1.79 -11.56
N ASP A 131 8.12 -2.61 -12.29
CA ASP A 131 9.01 -2.14 -13.35
C ASP A 131 8.24 -1.42 -14.46
N ALA A 132 7.08 -1.95 -14.86
CA ALA A 132 6.22 -1.33 -15.87
C ALA A 132 5.65 0.02 -15.39
N LEU A 133 5.17 0.09 -14.17
CA LEU A 133 4.65 1.34 -13.59
C LEU A 133 5.75 2.38 -13.40
N THR A 134 6.95 1.95 -13.02
CA THR A 134 8.12 2.84 -12.90
C THR A 134 8.52 3.41 -14.26
N LYS A 135 8.56 2.60 -15.31
CA LYS A 135 8.81 3.06 -16.69
C LYS A 135 7.72 4.02 -17.17
N LEU A 136 6.47 3.68 -16.93
CA LEU A 136 5.35 4.56 -17.28
C LEU A 136 5.45 5.89 -16.54
N ALA A 137 5.84 5.89 -15.28
CA ALA A 137 6.01 7.11 -14.49
C ALA A 137 7.11 8.03 -15.03
N THR A 138 8.13 7.50 -15.70
CA THR A 138 9.14 8.33 -16.39
C THR A 138 8.62 8.96 -17.67
N LEU A 139 7.65 8.31 -18.33
CA LEU A 139 7.03 8.80 -19.57
C LEU A 139 5.83 9.69 -19.28
N ASP A 140 4.97 9.25 -18.41
CA ASP A 140 3.75 9.97 -18.01
C ASP A 140 3.39 9.65 -16.55
N PRO A 141 3.83 10.48 -15.59
CA PRO A 141 3.55 10.27 -14.17
C PRO A 141 2.06 10.26 -13.84
N GLN A 142 1.24 11.02 -14.58
CA GLN A 142 -0.19 11.10 -14.35
C GLN A 142 -0.88 9.79 -14.73
N GLN A 143 -0.54 9.19 -15.84
CA GLN A 143 -1.09 7.90 -16.25
C GLN A 143 -0.69 6.79 -15.30
N SER A 144 0.55 6.75 -14.87
CA SER A 144 1.01 5.76 -13.89
C SER A 144 0.20 5.84 -12.59
N ARG A 145 0.03 7.05 -12.09
CA ARG A 145 -0.75 7.30 -10.88
C ARG A 145 -2.23 6.96 -11.06
N LEU A 146 -2.80 7.28 -12.20
CA LEU A 146 -4.20 6.97 -12.52
C LEU A 146 -4.45 5.46 -12.53
N ILE A 147 -3.56 4.70 -13.15
CA ILE A 147 -3.63 3.24 -13.17
C ILE A 147 -3.59 2.68 -11.75
N GLU A 148 -2.66 3.15 -10.95
CA GLU A 148 -2.52 2.68 -9.57
C GLU A 148 -3.74 2.99 -8.71
N LEU A 149 -4.27 4.20 -8.80
CA LEU A 149 -5.48 4.62 -8.09
C LEU A 149 -6.71 3.82 -8.52
N ARG A 150 -6.86 3.59 -9.81
CA ARG A 150 -8.02 2.87 -10.35
C ARG A 150 -8.00 1.39 -9.98
N PHE A 151 -6.89 0.72 -10.22
CA PHE A 151 -6.81 -0.74 -10.07
C PHE A 151 -6.52 -1.18 -8.63
N PHE A 152 -5.76 -0.42 -7.88
CA PHE A 152 -5.39 -0.77 -6.51
C PHE A 152 -6.05 0.13 -5.47
N GLY A 153 -6.14 1.42 -5.72
CA GLY A 153 -6.82 2.36 -4.83
C GLY A 153 -8.35 2.24 -4.84
N GLY A 154 -8.91 1.60 -5.85
CA GLY A 154 -10.34 1.35 -5.94
C GLY A 154 -11.18 2.58 -6.25
N LEU A 155 -10.56 3.61 -6.77
CA LEU A 155 -11.28 4.82 -7.17
C LEU A 155 -11.98 4.59 -8.49
N SER A 156 -13.26 4.92 -8.54
CA SER A 156 -14.01 5.05 -9.78
C SER A 156 -13.75 6.43 -10.40
N ILE A 157 -13.60 6.44 -11.69
CA ILE A 157 -13.51 7.66 -12.48
C ILE A 157 -14.92 8.08 -12.86
#